data_dced78589413a02066fc3b40bd0e0150
#
_entry.id   dced78589413a02066fc3b40bd0e0150
#
_cell.length_a   1.000
_cell.length_b   1.000
_cell.length_c   1.000
_cell.angle_alpha   90.00
_cell.angle_beta   90.00
_cell.angle_gamma   90.00
#
_symmetry.space_group_name_H-M   'P 1'
#
loop_
_entity.id
_entity.type
_entity.pdbx_description
1 polymer ?
#
loop_
_entity_poly.entity_id
_entity_poly.type
_entity_poly.pdbx_seq_one_letter_code
_entity_poly.pdbx_strand_id
1 'polypeptide(L)'
;TRLGSNGDFAQVCENLHKEGIKVVLDGVFNHVGRGFWAFQDVLKNRENSPYVGWFAQISFEGNSNYNDGLWYEGWEGNYDLVKLNLRNEEVIQHIFSAIKGWVDEFDIDGLRLDVAYCLDHDFIRRLRQFCDSLKTDFFLVGETLHGDYNQIMNDSMLHSVTNYECYKGLHSSFNSMNMFEI
;
A
#
# COMPACT_ATOMS: atom_id res chain seq x y z
N THR A 1 -7.37 22.05 -2.59
CA THR A 1 -7.14 21.21 -1.39
C THR A 1 -6.24 21.93 -0.39
N ARG A 2 -6.08 21.40 0.86
CA ARG A 2 -5.18 21.99 1.87
C ARG A 2 -3.70 21.89 1.47
N LEU A 3 -3.35 20.95 0.62
CA LEU A 3 -1.96 20.67 0.21
C LEU A 3 -1.63 21.15 -1.20
N GLY A 4 -2.59 21.73 -1.91
CA GLY A 4 -2.43 22.18 -3.29
C GLY A 4 -3.17 21.33 -4.32
N SER A 5 -2.86 21.53 -5.58
CA SER A 5 -3.37 20.81 -6.75
C SER A 5 -2.35 19.77 -7.24
N ASN A 6 -2.75 18.92 -8.20
CA ASN A 6 -1.82 18.02 -8.90
C ASN A 6 -0.70 18.82 -9.60
N GLY A 7 -1.01 19.98 -10.18
CA GLY A 7 -0.02 20.84 -10.80
C GLY A 7 1.03 21.37 -9.81
N ASP A 8 0.60 21.73 -8.58
CA ASP A 8 1.55 22.14 -7.54
C ASP A 8 2.45 20.97 -7.13
N PHE A 9 1.91 19.75 -7.04
CA PHE A 9 2.69 18.56 -6.72
C PHE A 9 3.67 18.21 -7.85
N ALA A 10 3.24 18.25 -9.10
CA ALA A 10 4.13 18.06 -10.26
C ALA A 10 5.32 19.04 -10.24
N GLN A 11 5.04 20.32 -9.92
CA GLN A 11 6.10 21.33 -9.79
C GLN A 11 7.06 21.04 -8.64
N VAL A 12 6.56 20.52 -7.52
CA VAL A 12 7.41 20.07 -6.39
C VAL A 12 8.33 18.93 -6.82
N CYS A 13 7.79 17.92 -7.50
CA CYS A 13 8.58 16.78 -8.00
C CYS A 13 9.67 17.26 -8.97
N GLU A 14 9.34 18.12 -9.93
CA GLU A 14 10.31 18.71 -10.86
C GLU A 14 11.43 19.46 -10.14
N ASN A 15 11.10 20.26 -9.12
CA ASN A 15 12.09 21.00 -8.35
C ASN A 15 13.01 20.06 -7.54
N LEU A 16 12.46 19.00 -6.92
CA LEU A 16 13.25 18.00 -6.22
C LEU A 16 14.22 17.26 -7.17
N HIS A 17 13.75 16.90 -8.36
CA HIS A 17 14.60 16.25 -9.37
C HIS A 17 15.75 17.14 -9.84
N LYS A 18 15.53 18.46 -9.98
CA LYS A 18 16.61 19.42 -10.30
C LYS A 18 17.72 19.43 -9.26
N GLU A 19 17.40 19.16 -8.01
CA GLU A 19 18.35 19.04 -6.90
C GLU A 19 18.87 17.58 -6.71
N GLY A 20 18.53 16.66 -7.62
CA GLY A 20 18.93 15.23 -7.54
C GLY A 20 18.22 14.43 -6.47
N ILE A 21 17.08 14.93 -5.97
CA ILE A 21 16.29 14.24 -4.93
C ILE A 21 15.19 13.42 -5.60
N LYS A 22 15.13 12.13 -5.26
CA LYS A 22 14.14 11.17 -5.74
C LYS A 22 12.83 11.27 -4.96
N VAL A 23 11.70 11.04 -5.63
CA VAL A 23 10.35 11.10 -5.04
C VAL A 23 9.77 9.70 -4.92
N VAL A 24 9.52 9.27 -3.68
CA VAL A 24 8.88 7.99 -3.36
C VAL A 24 7.54 8.25 -2.72
N LEU A 25 6.44 7.77 -3.35
CA LEU A 25 5.10 7.91 -2.80
C LEU A 25 4.73 6.75 -1.87
N ASP A 26 3.83 7.02 -0.94
CA ASP A 26 3.23 5.99 -0.09
C ASP A 26 2.13 5.24 -0.82
N GLY A 27 2.33 3.95 -1.06
CA GLY A 27 1.41 3.04 -1.72
C GLY A 27 0.62 2.22 -0.70
N VAL A 28 -0.57 2.71 -0.31
CA VAL A 28 -1.49 2.01 0.59
C VAL A 28 -2.40 1.11 -0.23
N PHE A 29 -1.98 -0.15 -0.47
CA PHE A 29 -2.67 -1.09 -1.35
C PHE A 29 -3.34 -2.26 -0.62
N ASN A 30 -3.06 -2.46 0.67
CA ASN A 30 -3.69 -3.51 1.47
C ASN A 30 -5.16 -3.21 1.76
N HIS A 31 -5.52 -1.95 1.95
CA HIS A 31 -6.85 -1.53 2.39
C HIS A 31 -7.22 -0.15 1.84
N VAL A 32 -8.49 0.16 1.95
CA VAL A 32 -9.05 1.48 1.61
C VAL A 32 -9.97 1.98 2.73
N GLY A 33 -10.15 3.28 2.81
CA GLY A 33 -11.16 3.85 3.70
C GLY A 33 -12.59 3.50 3.26
N ARG A 34 -13.54 3.48 4.19
CA ARG A 34 -14.97 3.25 3.90
C ARG A 34 -15.57 4.20 2.87
N GLY A 35 -15.00 5.41 2.70
CA GLY A 35 -15.41 6.36 1.66
C GLY A 35 -14.97 6.01 0.24
N PHE A 36 -14.21 4.94 0.05
CA PHE A 36 -13.79 4.51 -1.28
C PHE A 36 -15.01 4.19 -2.17
N TRP A 37 -15.02 4.72 -3.37
CA TRP A 37 -16.20 4.70 -4.24
C TRP A 37 -16.74 3.29 -4.53
N ALA A 38 -15.87 2.29 -4.73
CA ALA A 38 -16.28 0.90 -4.97
C ALA A 38 -16.92 0.29 -3.70
N PHE A 39 -16.40 0.62 -2.51
CA PHE A 39 -17.01 0.18 -1.26
C PHE A 39 -18.35 0.86 -0.99
N GLN A 40 -18.49 2.13 -1.33
CA GLN A 40 -19.78 2.85 -1.26
C GLN A 40 -20.82 2.25 -2.20
N ASP A 41 -20.40 1.75 -3.36
CA ASP A 41 -21.29 1.02 -4.26
C ASP A 41 -21.76 -0.31 -3.64
N VAL A 42 -20.85 -1.07 -3.00
CA VAL A 42 -21.21 -2.30 -2.27
C VAL A 42 -22.19 -2.01 -1.12
N LEU A 43 -21.97 -0.95 -0.35
CA LEU A 43 -22.89 -0.55 0.72
C LEU A 43 -24.31 -0.24 0.19
N LYS A 44 -24.38 0.37 -0.98
CA LYS A 44 -25.66 0.77 -1.62
C LYS A 44 -26.35 -0.38 -2.34
N ASN A 45 -25.62 -1.14 -3.15
CA ASN A 45 -26.18 -2.12 -4.10
C ASN A 45 -26.09 -3.57 -3.60
N ARG A 46 -25.40 -3.78 -2.46
CA ARG A 46 -25.25 -5.08 -1.80
C ARG A 46 -24.69 -6.15 -2.77
N GLU A 47 -25.31 -7.34 -2.81
CA GLU A 47 -24.94 -8.47 -3.65
C GLU A 47 -24.96 -8.14 -5.15
N ASN A 48 -25.71 -7.09 -5.55
CA ASN A 48 -25.79 -6.64 -6.93
C ASN A 48 -24.65 -5.70 -7.33
N SER A 49 -23.79 -5.31 -6.42
CA SER A 49 -22.62 -4.49 -6.75
C SER A 49 -21.60 -5.30 -7.55
N PRO A 50 -21.08 -4.78 -8.67
CA PRO A 50 -20.01 -5.43 -9.42
C PRO A 50 -18.68 -5.46 -8.64
N TYR A 51 -18.56 -4.69 -7.54
CA TYR A 51 -17.34 -4.53 -6.77
C TYR A 51 -17.26 -5.41 -5.52
N VAL A 52 -18.21 -6.32 -5.29
CA VAL A 52 -18.17 -7.23 -4.14
C VAL A 52 -16.83 -8.01 -4.10
N GLY A 53 -16.38 -8.53 -5.25
CA GLY A 53 -15.13 -9.27 -5.40
C GLY A 53 -13.84 -8.44 -5.24
N TRP A 54 -13.93 -7.12 -5.11
CA TRP A 54 -12.78 -6.24 -4.92
C TRP A 54 -12.24 -6.27 -3.50
N PHE A 55 -13.04 -6.75 -2.54
CA PHE A 55 -12.70 -6.81 -1.13
C PHE A 55 -12.40 -8.25 -0.69
N ALA A 56 -11.51 -8.41 0.27
CA ALA A 56 -10.99 -9.72 0.67
C ALA A 56 -12.08 -10.68 1.15
N GLN A 57 -12.98 -10.20 2.00
CA GLN A 57 -14.14 -10.94 2.47
C GLN A 57 -15.30 -9.99 2.71
N ILE A 58 -16.49 -10.35 2.22
CA ILE A 58 -17.73 -9.64 2.50
C ILE A 58 -18.83 -10.66 2.82
N SER A 59 -19.63 -10.38 3.83
CA SER A 59 -20.83 -11.15 4.18
C SER A 59 -22.02 -10.21 4.38
N PHE A 60 -23.09 -10.49 3.67
CA PHE A 60 -24.37 -9.75 3.79
C PHE A 60 -25.28 -10.33 4.87
N GLU A 61 -24.90 -11.43 5.49
CA GLU A 61 -25.59 -12.04 6.63
C GLU A 61 -24.99 -11.60 7.98
N GLY A 62 -23.88 -10.86 7.95
CA GLY A 62 -23.17 -10.37 9.12
C GLY A 62 -23.35 -8.88 9.37
N ASN A 63 -22.65 -8.40 10.36
CA ASN A 63 -22.62 -6.98 10.69
C ASN A 63 -21.23 -6.56 11.19
N SER A 64 -20.82 -5.36 10.87
CA SER A 64 -19.66 -4.70 11.45
C SER A 64 -20.06 -3.84 12.64
N ASN A 65 -19.11 -3.17 13.27
CA ASN A 65 -19.39 -2.18 14.32
C ASN A 65 -20.15 -0.95 13.81
N TYR A 66 -20.31 -0.78 12.51
CA TYR A 66 -21.14 0.27 11.89
C TYR A 66 -22.64 -0.08 11.86
N ASN A 67 -22.99 -1.32 12.18
CA ASN A 67 -24.38 -1.80 12.21
C ASN A 67 -25.17 -1.51 10.94
N ASP A 68 -24.53 -1.65 9.79
CA ASP A 68 -25.07 -1.37 8.46
C ASP A 68 -25.48 -2.66 7.68
N GLY A 69 -25.58 -3.80 8.40
CA GLY A 69 -25.96 -5.09 7.84
C GLY A 69 -24.93 -5.68 6.88
N LEU A 70 -23.66 -5.31 7.04
CA LEU A 70 -22.55 -5.79 6.27
C LEU A 70 -21.38 -6.12 7.20
N TRP A 71 -20.88 -7.35 7.10
CA TRP A 71 -19.59 -7.72 7.66
C TRP A 71 -18.55 -7.79 6.55
N TYR A 72 -17.34 -7.36 6.82
CA TYR A 72 -16.20 -7.41 5.92
C TYR A 72 -14.89 -7.51 6.69
N GLU A 73 -13.86 -8.00 6.03
CA GLU A 73 -12.53 -8.04 6.61
C GLU A 73 -11.93 -6.62 6.63
N GLY A 74 -11.66 -6.13 7.84
CA GLY A 74 -10.86 -4.92 8.07
C GLY A 74 -9.41 -5.28 8.37
N TRP A 75 -8.46 -4.39 8.04
CA TRP A 75 -7.07 -4.59 8.40
C TRP A 75 -6.92 -4.63 9.93
N GLU A 76 -6.38 -5.76 10.44
CA GLU A 76 -6.23 -6.04 11.87
C GLU A 76 -7.52 -5.81 12.69
N GLY A 77 -8.67 -6.09 12.10
CA GLY A 77 -9.97 -5.90 12.74
C GLY A 77 -10.47 -4.46 12.78
N ASN A 78 -9.76 -3.52 12.18
CA ASN A 78 -10.20 -2.14 12.06
C ASN A 78 -11.14 -1.99 10.86
N TYR A 79 -12.44 -1.79 11.14
CA TYR A 79 -13.47 -1.65 10.11
C TYR A 79 -13.44 -0.31 9.36
N ASP A 80 -12.66 0.68 9.79
CA ASP A 80 -12.40 1.89 8.97
C ASP A 80 -11.53 1.60 7.75
N LEU A 81 -10.76 0.51 7.81
CA LEU A 81 -9.76 0.11 6.83
C LEU A 81 -10.17 -1.20 6.14
N VAL A 82 -10.98 -1.07 5.10
CA VAL A 82 -11.57 -2.19 4.35
C VAL A 82 -10.51 -2.87 3.51
N LYS A 83 -10.27 -4.17 3.74
CA LYS A 83 -9.20 -4.90 3.08
C LYS A 83 -9.53 -5.21 1.62
N LEU A 84 -8.60 -4.90 0.72
CA LEU A 84 -8.71 -5.20 -0.71
C LEU A 84 -8.37 -6.65 -1.02
N ASN A 85 -8.97 -7.19 -2.07
CA ASN A 85 -8.64 -8.49 -2.65
C ASN A 85 -7.55 -8.34 -3.71
N LEU A 86 -6.28 -8.44 -3.30
CA LEU A 86 -5.13 -8.32 -4.20
C LEU A 86 -4.93 -9.52 -5.16
N ARG A 87 -5.87 -10.48 -5.17
CA ARG A 87 -5.95 -11.56 -6.18
C ARG A 87 -7.02 -11.28 -7.25
N ASN A 88 -7.81 -10.25 -7.06
CA ASN A 88 -8.78 -9.81 -8.06
C ASN A 88 -8.07 -8.99 -9.14
N GLU A 89 -8.20 -9.42 -10.40
CA GLU A 89 -7.51 -8.79 -11.52
C GLU A 89 -7.94 -7.33 -11.73
N GLU A 90 -9.21 -7.01 -11.54
CA GLU A 90 -9.70 -5.63 -11.68
C GLU A 90 -9.11 -4.70 -10.63
N VAL A 91 -8.93 -5.19 -9.39
CA VAL A 91 -8.25 -4.43 -8.30
C VAL A 91 -6.80 -4.18 -8.68
N ILE A 92 -6.09 -5.21 -9.16
CA ILE A 92 -4.70 -5.09 -9.57
C ILE A 92 -4.55 -4.08 -10.70
N GLN A 93 -5.41 -4.15 -11.73
CA GLN A 93 -5.39 -3.23 -12.86
C GLN A 93 -5.75 -1.79 -12.44
N HIS A 94 -6.66 -1.63 -11.49
CA HIS A 94 -6.99 -0.31 -10.93
C HIS A 94 -5.76 0.31 -10.24
N ILE A 95 -5.06 -0.46 -9.38
CA ILE A 95 -3.84 -0.02 -8.71
C ILE A 95 -2.75 0.31 -9.73
N PHE A 96 -2.49 -0.55 -10.71
CA PHE A 96 -1.47 -0.35 -11.72
C PHE A 96 -1.76 0.88 -12.59
N SER A 97 -3.03 1.11 -12.92
CA SER A 97 -3.44 2.32 -13.66
C SER A 97 -3.17 3.59 -12.85
N ALA A 98 -3.41 3.57 -11.54
CA ALA A 98 -3.09 4.69 -10.66
C ALA A 98 -1.57 4.95 -10.62
N ILE A 99 -0.76 3.91 -10.43
CA ILE A 99 0.72 4.02 -10.40
C ILE A 99 1.24 4.58 -11.73
N LYS A 100 0.73 4.05 -12.86
CA LYS A 100 1.10 4.57 -14.18
C LYS A 100 0.77 6.06 -14.30
N GLY A 101 -0.43 6.47 -13.84
CA GLY A 101 -0.82 7.87 -13.81
C GLY A 101 0.14 8.73 -12.98
N TRP A 102 0.59 8.26 -11.81
CA TRP A 102 1.55 8.99 -10.98
C TRP A 102 2.94 9.10 -11.62
N VAL A 103 3.39 8.06 -12.33
CA VAL A 103 4.64 8.11 -13.10
C VAL A 103 4.50 9.10 -14.27
N ASP A 104 3.42 9.01 -15.03
CA ASP A 104 3.19 9.87 -16.21
C ASP A 104 3.02 11.36 -15.82
N GLU A 105 2.33 11.66 -14.71
CA GLU A 105 1.98 13.03 -14.32
C GLU A 105 3.04 13.69 -13.42
N PHE A 106 3.67 12.90 -12.52
CA PHE A 106 4.57 13.44 -11.48
C PHE A 106 6.00 12.94 -11.60
N ASP A 107 6.28 11.99 -12.49
CA ASP A 107 7.59 11.37 -12.69
C ASP A 107 8.17 10.74 -11.40
N ILE A 108 7.32 10.14 -10.55
CA ILE A 108 7.77 9.54 -9.29
C ILE A 108 8.82 8.45 -9.52
N ASP A 109 9.71 8.27 -8.55
CA ASP A 109 10.87 7.37 -8.64
C ASP A 109 10.69 6.07 -7.86
N GLY A 110 9.60 5.94 -7.12
CA GLY A 110 9.36 4.74 -6.33
C GLY A 110 8.10 4.77 -5.48
N LEU A 111 7.88 3.66 -4.80
CA LEU A 111 6.79 3.49 -3.83
C LEU A 111 7.32 2.93 -2.51
N ARG A 112 6.81 3.46 -1.41
CA ARG A 112 6.85 2.81 -0.10
C ARG A 112 5.53 2.06 0.06
N LEU A 113 5.57 0.75 0.20
CA LEU A 113 4.39 -0.08 0.38
C LEU A 113 4.02 -0.15 1.86
N ASP A 114 2.87 0.44 2.19
CA ASP A 114 2.27 0.34 3.51
C ASP A 114 1.97 -1.11 3.87
N VAL A 115 2.26 -1.52 5.10
CA VAL A 115 2.06 -2.88 5.64
C VAL A 115 2.46 -3.99 4.67
N ALA A 116 3.63 -3.89 4.05
CA ALA A 116 4.08 -4.79 3.00
C ALA A 116 4.06 -6.27 3.41
N TYR A 117 4.22 -6.58 4.70
CA TYR A 117 4.13 -7.92 5.27
C TYR A 117 2.72 -8.53 5.18
N CYS A 118 1.68 -7.72 4.94
CA CYS A 118 0.28 -8.17 4.76
C CYS A 118 -0.11 -8.35 3.29
N LEU A 119 0.73 -7.91 2.34
CA LEU A 119 0.40 -7.97 0.91
C LEU A 119 0.57 -9.38 0.35
N ASP A 120 -0.26 -9.73 -0.63
CA ASP A 120 -0.12 -10.97 -1.37
C ASP A 120 1.21 -10.99 -2.15
N HIS A 121 1.99 -12.08 -2.01
CA HIS A 121 3.32 -12.17 -2.62
C HIS A 121 3.28 -12.16 -4.16
N ASP A 122 2.22 -12.71 -4.78
CA ASP A 122 2.08 -12.67 -6.23
C ASP A 122 1.74 -11.26 -6.70
N PHE A 123 0.95 -10.52 -5.93
CA PHE A 123 0.74 -9.10 -6.18
C PHE A 123 2.06 -8.31 -6.15
N ILE A 124 2.92 -8.53 -5.13
CA ILE A 124 4.21 -7.83 -5.03
C ILE A 124 5.12 -8.15 -6.23
N ARG A 125 5.17 -9.43 -6.67
CA ARG A 125 5.95 -9.82 -7.86
C ARG A 125 5.45 -9.12 -9.13
N ARG A 126 4.14 -9.11 -9.33
CA ARG A 126 3.50 -8.44 -10.46
C ARG A 126 3.71 -6.94 -10.42
N LEU A 127 3.60 -6.34 -9.23
CA LEU A 127 3.88 -4.92 -9.01
C LEU A 127 5.32 -4.58 -9.38
N ARG A 128 6.30 -5.40 -8.94
CA ARG A 128 7.71 -5.23 -9.29
C ARG A 128 7.91 -5.22 -10.80
N GLN A 129 7.42 -6.24 -11.50
CA GLN A 129 7.53 -6.34 -12.96
C GLN A 129 6.88 -5.15 -13.68
N PHE A 130 5.71 -4.74 -13.19
CA PHE A 130 5.01 -3.60 -13.75
C PHE A 130 5.80 -2.31 -13.58
N CYS A 131 6.29 -2.01 -12.38
CA CYS A 131 7.07 -0.81 -12.08
C CYS A 131 8.39 -0.77 -12.88
N ASP A 132 9.10 -1.89 -13.00
CA ASP A 132 10.31 -2.01 -13.81
C ASP A 132 10.04 -1.71 -15.30
N SER A 133 8.83 -2.00 -15.78
CA SER A 133 8.41 -1.69 -17.16
C SER A 133 8.07 -0.21 -17.39
N LEU A 134 7.74 0.53 -16.34
CA LEU A 134 7.37 1.94 -16.43
C LEU A 134 8.58 2.87 -16.40
N LYS A 135 9.53 2.61 -15.50
CA LYS A 135 10.69 3.47 -15.30
C LYS A 135 11.90 2.67 -14.83
N THR A 136 13.05 2.88 -15.47
CA THR A 136 14.32 2.29 -15.04
C THR A 136 14.65 2.77 -13.62
N ASP A 137 15.15 1.87 -12.79
CA ASP A 137 15.51 2.14 -11.39
C ASP A 137 14.34 2.60 -10.49
N PHE A 138 13.11 2.21 -10.84
CA PHE A 138 11.95 2.46 -9.99
C PHE A 138 12.10 1.72 -8.66
N PHE A 139 12.11 2.45 -7.55
CA PHE A 139 12.43 1.90 -6.24
C PHE A 139 11.19 1.42 -5.47
N LEU A 140 11.23 0.19 -4.96
CA LEU A 140 10.18 -0.35 -4.09
C LEU A 140 10.76 -0.64 -2.71
N VAL A 141 10.22 0.02 -1.68
CA VAL A 141 10.52 -0.26 -0.26
C VAL A 141 9.24 -0.66 0.46
N GLY A 142 9.28 -1.73 1.23
CA GLY A 142 8.14 -2.20 2.00
C GLY A 142 8.24 -1.84 3.47
N GLU A 143 7.12 -1.44 4.07
CA GLU A 143 7.04 -1.39 5.52
C GLU A 143 6.90 -2.81 6.07
N THR A 144 7.87 -3.21 6.90
CA THR A 144 7.87 -4.51 7.57
C THR A 144 8.27 -4.30 9.01
N LEU A 145 7.45 -4.76 9.94
CA LEU A 145 7.65 -4.55 11.37
C LEU A 145 8.63 -5.57 11.96
N HIS A 146 8.54 -6.82 11.53
CA HIS A 146 9.33 -7.95 12.02
C HIS A 146 9.24 -9.15 11.07
N GLY A 147 10.01 -10.19 11.33
CA GLY A 147 9.97 -11.47 10.63
C GLY A 147 11.11 -11.65 9.63
N ASP A 148 11.00 -12.68 8.79
CA ASP A 148 12.00 -12.97 7.76
C ASP A 148 11.82 -12.03 6.56
N TYR A 149 12.61 -10.99 6.50
CA TYR A 149 12.57 -9.97 5.45
C TYR A 149 12.84 -10.54 4.05
N ASN A 150 13.59 -11.66 3.93
CA ASN A 150 13.90 -12.27 2.64
C ASN A 150 12.68 -12.83 1.92
N GLN A 151 11.56 -13.06 2.63
CA GLN A 151 10.32 -13.51 2.00
C GLN A 151 9.77 -12.52 0.98
N ILE A 152 9.96 -11.22 1.21
CA ILE A 152 9.46 -10.14 0.34
C ILE A 152 10.57 -9.22 -0.19
N MET A 153 11.77 -9.24 0.40
CA MET A 153 12.93 -8.48 -0.06
C MET A 153 13.89 -9.41 -0.84
N ASN A 154 13.74 -9.44 -2.15
CA ASN A 154 14.53 -10.29 -3.05
C ASN A 154 14.45 -9.75 -4.49
N ASP A 155 15.20 -10.36 -5.41
CA ASP A 155 15.33 -9.89 -6.80
C ASP A 155 14.01 -9.82 -7.59
N SER A 156 12.98 -10.54 -7.17
CA SER A 156 11.67 -10.58 -7.85
C SER A 156 10.58 -9.75 -7.18
N MET A 157 10.86 -9.16 -6.02
CA MET A 157 9.90 -8.41 -5.20
C MET A 157 10.44 -7.03 -4.82
N LEU A 158 10.55 -6.75 -3.52
CA LEU A 158 10.98 -5.44 -3.03
C LEU A 158 12.51 -5.30 -3.04
N HIS A 159 12.99 -4.11 -3.32
CA HIS A 159 14.41 -3.77 -3.24
C HIS A 159 14.90 -3.64 -1.80
N SER A 160 14.02 -3.18 -0.91
CA SER A 160 14.33 -2.93 0.49
C SER A 160 13.08 -3.04 1.35
N VAL A 161 13.29 -3.16 2.67
CA VAL A 161 12.25 -3.06 3.69
C VAL A 161 12.71 -2.17 4.83
N THR A 162 11.76 -1.65 5.61
CA THR A 162 12.06 -0.95 6.87
C THR A 162 12.62 -1.95 7.88
N ASN A 163 13.67 -1.58 8.59
CA ASN A 163 14.30 -2.43 9.60
C ASN A 163 13.99 -1.91 11.01
N TYR A 164 12.75 -2.12 11.45
CA TYR A 164 12.31 -1.71 12.80
C TYR A 164 12.98 -2.52 13.91
N GLU A 165 13.38 -3.77 13.65
CA GLU A 165 14.07 -4.59 14.64
C GLU A 165 15.45 -4.02 14.95
N CYS A 166 16.21 -3.65 13.93
CA CYS A 166 17.51 -2.98 14.12
C CYS A 166 17.34 -1.62 14.82
N TYR A 167 16.34 -0.83 14.40
CA TYR A 167 16.03 0.44 15.06
C TYR A 167 15.74 0.23 16.55
N LYS A 168 14.88 -0.76 16.89
CA LYS A 168 14.54 -1.07 18.28
C LYS A 168 15.77 -1.50 19.08
N GLY A 169 16.58 -2.39 18.53
CA GLY A 169 17.82 -2.85 19.16
C GLY A 169 18.78 -1.70 19.47
N LEU A 170 19.03 -0.84 18.48
CA LEU A 170 19.87 0.35 18.67
C LEU A 170 19.28 1.33 19.71
N HIS A 171 17.96 1.62 19.59
CA HIS A 171 17.28 2.52 20.54
C HIS A 171 17.37 2.00 21.98
N SER A 172 17.07 0.74 22.22
CA SER A 172 17.11 0.12 23.55
C SER A 172 18.53 0.11 24.11
N SER A 173 19.52 -0.19 23.27
CA SER A 173 20.91 -0.24 23.70
C SER A 173 21.42 1.12 24.17
N PHE A 174 21.16 2.19 23.41
CA PHE A 174 21.68 3.52 23.73
C PHE A 174 20.82 4.26 24.79
N ASN A 175 19.50 4.03 24.84
CA ASN A 175 18.63 4.75 25.74
C ASN A 175 18.33 4.00 27.04
N SER A 176 18.27 2.66 27.00
CA SER A 176 17.93 1.83 28.16
C SER A 176 19.09 0.96 28.65
N MET A 177 20.28 1.06 28.00
CA MET A 177 21.44 0.22 28.26
C MET A 177 21.14 -1.30 28.15
N ASN A 178 20.14 -1.66 27.37
CA ASN A 178 19.75 -3.04 27.14
C ASN A 178 20.46 -3.60 25.89
N MET A 179 21.63 -4.21 26.09
CA MET A 179 22.45 -4.77 25.02
C MET A 179 21.97 -6.12 24.50
N PHE A 180 20.93 -6.70 25.10
CA PHE A 180 20.38 -8.00 24.66
C PHE A 180 19.44 -7.91 23.45
N GLU A 181 19.13 -6.69 22.99
CA GLU A 181 18.24 -6.46 21.85
C GLU A 181 19.00 -6.11 20.54
N ILE A 182 20.34 -6.17 20.56
CA ILE A 182 21.16 -5.97 19.36
C ILE A 182 21.36 -7.29 18.62
#